data_4bdddede6f27d1bb69068de20fe5aafe
#
_entry.id   4bdddede6f27d1bb69068de20fe5aafe
#
_cell.length_a   1.000
_cell.length_b   1.000
_cell.length_c   1.000
_cell.angle_alpha   90.00
_cell.angle_beta   90.00
_cell.angle_gamma   90.00
#
_symmetry.space_group_name_H-M   'P 1'
#
loop_
_entity.id
_entity.type
_entity.pdbx_description
1 polymer ?
#
loop_
_entity_poly.entity_id
_entity_poly.type
_entity_poly.pdbx_seq_one_letter_code
_entity_poly.pdbx_strand_id
1 'polypeptide(L)'
;MISGILASPGIAFGKALVLKEEKIVLDTQKITDDQIDAEIARFYEGRALAVEQLNSIRERALISLGEEKAAIFEGHLMILEDEELEEEILDYLRSNKVNAAVAASKIIDQQVTMLSEIDDEYLKERAGDIRDIGNRLIKNILGMYIVDLGDIQEESILVAYDLTPSETAQLNLEKVLGVVTDIGGRTSHTSIMARSLELPAIVGTNNVTELVNTGDYLILDAINNQVYINPTQSQIDELKTLEAKISQEKAELAKLKDLPAITLDGHKVDVVANIGTIRDCEGADRNGAEGIGLYRTEFLFMDREQLPTEEEQFIAYKEVVEAMNGRLTVLRTMDIGGDKELPYLDLPKEMNPFLGWRAIRIALDRREILNAQLRAVLRASAFGKLAVMFPMIISVEEIRELKAVIETLKAELRAEGKAFDEHIQVGVMVETPSAAVNAKFLAKEVDFFSIGTNDLTQYTLAVDRGNELISHLYNPMQPSVLGLIKQVIDASHAEGKWTGMCGELAGDERATLLLLGMGLDEFSMSAISVPRIKKLIRNVNFQDAKALANAALQKPTASEIEQLIEEFLAENALN
;
A
#
# COMPACT_ATOMS: atom_id res chain seq x y z
N MET A 1 18.56 -24.65 5.00
CA MET A 1 18.31 -23.24 4.62
C MET A 1 17.46 -23.23 3.37
N ILE A 2 16.37 -22.51 3.38
CA ILE A 2 15.41 -22.38 2.28
C ILE A 2 15.28 -20.89 1.97
N SER A 3 15.10 -20.55 0.70
CA SER A 3 14.86 -19.17 0.26
C SER A 3 13.42 -19.03 -0.24
N GLY A 4 12.88 -17.83 -0.11
CA GLY A 4 11.55 -17.49 -0.61
C GLY A 4 11.45 -16.03 -1.03
N ILE A 5 10.24 -15.52 -1.07
CA ILE A 5 9.91 -14.14 -1.42
C ILE A 5 9.61 -13.38 -0.14
N LEU A 6 10.20 -12.19 0.02
CA LEU A 6 9.89 -11.30 1.14
C LEU A 6 8.41 -10.88 1.08
N ALA A 7 7.68 -11.25 2.12
CA ALA A 7 6.30 -10.81 2.32
C ALA A 7 6.22 -9.68 3.34
N SER A 8 6.87 -9.82 4.49
CA SER A 8 6.93 -8.82 5.56
C SER A 8 8.28 -8.89 6.26
N PRO A 9 9.01 -7.78 6.44
CA PRO A 9 10.36 -7.80 6.98
C PRO A 9 10.38 -8.07 8.49
N GLY A 10 11.48 -8.69 8.94
CA GLY A 10 11.75 -8.97 10.35
C GLY A 10 12.52 -10.25 10.55
N ILE A 11 12.92 -10.52 11.77
CA ILE A 11 13.57 -11.77 12.17
C ILE A 11 12.75 -12.41 13.28
N ALA A 12 12.41 -13.69 13.13
CA ALA A 12 11.70 -14.45 14.16
C ALA A 12 12.45 -15.73 14.53
N PHE A 13 12.41 -16.09 15.80
CA PHE A 13 13.03 -17.26 16.36
C PHE A 13 11.99 -18.10 17.10
N GLY A 14 11.78 -19.34 16.72
CA GLY A 14 10.78 -20.15 17.41
C GLY A 14 10.72 -21.58 16.89
N LYS A 15 9.87 -22.37 17.53
CA LYS A 15 9.53 -23.69 17.04
C LYS A 15 8.53 -23.59 15.88
N ALA A 16 8.65 -24.47 14.91
CA ALA A 16 7.69 -24.61 13.84
C ALA A 16 6.37 -25.19 14.35
N LEU A 17 5.28 -24.60 13.91
CA LEU A 17 3.94 -25.20 13.90
C LEU A 17 3.53 -25.43 12.45
N VAL A 18 3.61 -26.69 11.99
CA VAL A 18 3.27 -27.01 10.60
C VAL A 18 1.79 -27.31 10.49
N LEU A 19 1.10 -26.48 9.72
CA LEU A 19 -0.29 -26.74 9.32
C LEU A 19 -0.28 -27.75 8.17
N LYS A 20 -0.63 -28.99 8.49
CA LYS A 20 -0.83 -30.01 7.46
C LYS A 20 -2.22 -29.89 6.89
N GLU A 21 -2.32 -29.65 5.59
CA GLU A 21 -3.60 -29.80 4.91
C GLU A 21 -4.05 -31.26 5.02
N GLU A 22 -5.09 -31.50 5.79
CA GLU A 22 -5.78 -32.77 5.72
C GLU A 22 -6.51 -32.86 4.37
N LYS A 23 -6.05 -33.76 3.49
CA LYS A 23 -6.70 -33.98 2.20
C LYS A 23 -8.13 -34.44 2.42
N ILE A 24 -9.07 -33.68 1.86
CA ILE A 24 -10.47 -34.09 1.83
C ILE A 24 -10.60 -35.33 0.95
N VAL A 25 -10.92 -36.45 1.56
CA VAL A 25 -11.16 -37.70 0.83
C VAL A 25 -12.68 -37.93 0.77
N LEU A 26 -13.23 -37.78 -0.45
CA LEU A 26 -14.66 -37.96 -0.68
C LEU A 26 -14.97 -39.42 -0.98
N ASP A 27 -15.97 -39.99 -0.27
CA ASP A 27 -16.56 -41.25 -0.64
C ASP A 27 -17.58 -41.03 -1.78
N THR A 28 -17.23 -41.49 -2.97
CA THR A 28 -18.03 -41.31 -4.18
C THR A 28 -19.05 -42.42 -4.42
N GLN A 29 -19.26 -43.34 -3.46
CA GLN A 29 -20.26 -44.37 -3.59
C GLN A 29 -21.67 -43.77 -3.63
N LYS A 30 -22.52 -44.40 -4.44
CA LYS A 30 -23.93 -43.99 -4.54
C LYS A 30 -24.68 -44.39 -3.27
N ILE A 31 -25.55 -43.49 -2.81
CA ILE A 31 -26.43 -43.72 -1.68
C ILE A 31 -27.77 -44.29 -2.17
N THR A 32 -28.48 -44.93 -1.28
CA THR A 32 -29.83 -45.46 -1.51
C THR A 32 -30.91 -44.41 -1.22
N ASP A 33 -32.12 -44.57 -1.73
CA ASP A 33 -33.20 -43.59 -1.57
C ASP A 33 -33.57 -43.34 -0.08
N ASP A 34 -33.44 -44.35 0.75
CA ASP A 34 -33.65 -44.25 2.20
C ASP A 34 -32.53 -43.50 2.97
N GLN A 35 -31.41 -43.29 2.35
CA GLN A 35 -30.28 -42.51 2.94
C GLN A 35 -30.33 -41.02 2.60
N ILE A 36 -31.13 -40.60 1.63
CA ILE A 36 -31.19 -39.22 1.14
C ILE A 36 -31.52 -38.25 2.29
N ASP A 37 -32.54 -38.52 3.09
CA ASP A 37 -32.94 -37.62 4.18
C ASP A 37 -31.85 -37.50 5.26
N ALA A 38 -31.10 -38.58 5.51
CA ALA A 38 -29.97 -38.55 6.46
C ALA A 38 -28.81 -37.71 5.94
N GLU A 39 -28.52 -37.75 4.65
CA GLU A 39 -27.49 -36.94 4.04
C GLU A 39 -27.89 -35.44 3.96
N ILE A 40 -29.16 -35.14 3.73
CA ILE A 40 -29.70 -33.77 3.83
C ILE A 40 -29.56 -33.26 5.25
N ALA A 41 -29.87 -34.04 6.27
CA ALA A 41 -29.68 -33.65 7.66
C ALA A 41 -28.21 -33.39 7.97
N ARG A 42 -27.28 -34.21 7.46
CA ARG A 42 -25.82 -34.03 7.60
C ARG A 42 -25.33 -32.75 6.92
N PHE A 43 -25.89 -32.39 5.77
CA PHE A 43 -25.59 -31.08 5.14
C PHE A 43 -25.98 -29.93 6.05
N TYR A 44 -27.20 -29.92 6.59
CA TYR A 44 -27.65 -28.83 7.47
C TYR A 44 -26.85 -28.76 8.77
N GLU A 45 -26.47 -29.87 9.37
CA GLU A 45 -25.61 -29.92 10.56
C GLU A 45 -24.22 -29.32 10.23
N GLY A 46 -23.61 -29.73 9.12
CA GLY A 46 -22.33 -29.23 8.67
C GLY A 46 -22.35 -27.72 8.35
N ARG A 47 -23.43 -27.25 7.71
CA ARG A 47 -23.66 -25.83 7.43
C ARG A 47 -23.81 -25.02 8.72
N ALA A 48 -24.60 -25.48 9.66
CA ALA A 48 -24.80 -24.79 10.93
C ALA A 48 -23.48 -24.62 11.70
N LEU A 49 -22.65 -25.68 11.75
CA LEU A 49 -21.30 -25.59 12.35
C LEU A 49 -20.38 -24.62 11.61
N ALA A 50 -20.42 -24.59 10.28
CA ALA A 50 -19.62 -23.66 9.48
C ALA A 50 -20.04 -22.20 9.74
N VAL A 51 -21.34 -21.91 9.84
CA VAL A 51 -21.89 -20.58 10.19
C VAL A 51 -21.43 -20.15 11.59
N GLU A 52 -21.50 -21.04 12.58
CA GLU A 52 -21.04 -20.76 13.95
C GLU A 52 -19.55 -20.41 13.98
N GLN A 53 -18.73 -21.20 13.29
CA GLN A 53 -17.29 -20.95 13.15
C GLN A 53 -16.99 -19.61 12.48
N LEU A 54 -17.64 -19.28 11.36
CA LEU A 54 -17.44 -18.01 10.67
C LEU A 54 -17.88 -16.80 11.49
N ASN A 55 -18.96 -16.90 12.25
CA ASN A 55 -19.35 -15.83 13.18
C ASN A 55 -18.30 -15.61 14.27
N SER A 56 -17.75 -16.68 14.85
CA SER A 56 -16.66 -16.57 15.82
C SER A 56 -15.40 -15.92 15.22
N ILE A 57 -15.05 -16.26 13.98
CA ILE A 57 -13.93 -15.65 13.24
C ILE A 57 -14.19 -14.17 13.00
N ARG A 58 -15.39 -13.80 12.55
CA ARG A 58 -15.78 -12.41 12.32
C ARG A 58 -15.65 -11.56 13.60
N GLU A 59 -16.11 -12.06 14.74
CA GLU A 59 -16.00 -11.35 16.03
C GLU A 59 -14.54 -11.12 16.42
N ARG A 60 -13.67 -12.13 16.25
CA ARG A 60 -12.23 -11.98 16.51
C ARG A 60 -11.58 -11.01 15.52
N ALA A 61 -11.90 -11.11 14.23
CA ALA A 61 -11.40 -10.21 13.21
C ALA A 61 -11.80 -8.75 13.46
N LEU A 62 -13.02 -8.51 13.95
CA LEU A 62 -13.49 -7.18 14.31
C LEU A 62 -12.60 -6.54 15.40
N ILE A 63 -12.20 -7.32 16.38
CA ILE A 63 -11.35 -6.86 17.49
C ILE A 63 -9.91 -6.65 17.04
N SER A 64 -9.34 -7.57 16.25
CA SER A 64 -7.92 -7.60 15.92
C SER A 64 -7.56 -6.84 14.63
N LEU A 65 -8.46 -6.77 13.65
CA LEU A 65 -8.22 -6.25 12.30
C LEU A 65 -9.09 -5.04 11.94
N GLY A 66 -10.14 -4.76 12.75
CA GLY A 66 -11.08 -3.68 12.52
C GLY A 66 -12.25 -4.05 11.59
N GLU A 67 -13.23 -3.14 11.51
CA GLU A 67 -14.55 -3.36 10.89
C GLU A 67 -14.46 -3.72 9.40
N GLU A 68 -13.60 -3.04 8.65
CA GLU A 68 -13.45 -3.25 7.21
C GLU A 68 -12.96 -4.65 6.86
N LYS A 69 -11.95 -5.15 7.58
CA LYS A 69 -11.42 -6.49 7.32
C LYS A 69 -12.34 -7.59 7.87
N ALA A 70 -13.13 -7.27 8.89
CA ALA A 70 -14.17 -8.17 9.39
C ALA A 70 -15.36 -8.28 8.43
N ALA A 71 -15.62 -7.27 7.59
CA ALA A 71 -16.72 -7.28 6.62
C ALA A 71 -16.60 -8.39 5.55
N ILE A 72 -15.40 -8.89 5.26
CA ILE A 72 -15.20 -10.03 4.35
C ILE A 72 -15.95 -11.27 4.85
N PHE A 73 -16.03 -11.47 6.17
CA PHE A 73 -16.74 -12.62 6.76
C PHE A 73 -18.25 -12.47 6.74
N GLU A 74 -18.79 -11.26 6.58
CA GLU A 74 -20.21 -11.05 6.29
C GLU A 74 -20.53 -11.57 4.88
N GLY A 75 -19.67 -11.27 3.90
CA GLY A 75 -19.78 -11.87 2.55
C GLY A 75 -19.67 -13.39 2.57
N HIS A 76 -18.76 -13.96 3.37
CA HIS A 76 -18.64 -15.42 3.54
C HIS A 76 -19.90 -16.04 4.13
N LEU A 77 -20.50 -15.41 5.15
CA LEU A 77 -21.76 -15.86 5.74
C LEU A 77 -22.91 -15.79 4.73
N MET A 78 -23.02 -14.69 3.96
CA MET A 78 -24.04 -14.56 2.92
C MET A 78 -23.96 -15.68 1.87
N ILE A 79 -22.75 -16.05 1.44
CA ILE A 79 -22.55 -17.17 0.48
C ILE A 79 -22.98 -18.51 1.13
N LEU A 80 -22.59 -18.74 2.38
CA LEU A 80 -22.91 -20.00 3.07
C LEU A 80 -24.41 -20.14 3.38
N GLU A 81 -25.12 -19.03 3.54
CA GLU A 81 -26.56 -18.96 3.83
C GLU A 81 -27.40 -18.73 2.56
N ASP A 82 -26.78 -18.71 1.38
CA ASP A 82 -27.46 -18.51 0.11
C ASP A 82 -28.42 -19.67 -0.20
N GLU A 83 -29.68 -19.33 -0.46
CA GLU A 83 -30.75 -20.31 -0.74
C GLU A 83 -30.56 -21.01 -2.11
N GLU A 84 -29.97 -20.31 -3.10
CA GLU A 84 -29.72 -20.87 -4.43
C GLU A 84 -28.60 -21.90 -4.36
N LEU A 85 -27.51 -21.62 -3.65
CA LEU A 85 -26.43 -22.57 -3.39
C LEU A 85 -26.93 -23.81 -2.65
N GLU A 86 -27.76 -23.61 -1.62
CA GLU A 86 -28.39 -24.72 -0.90
C GLU A 86 -29.21 -25.62 -1.84
N GLU A 87 -30.10 -24.99 -2.64
CA GLU A 87 -30.99 -25.70 -3.55
C GLU A 87 -30.20 -26.49 -4.60
N GLU A 88 -29.16 -25.90 -5.19
CA GLU A 88 -28.26 -26.57 -6.14
C GLU A 88 -27.57 -27.80 -5.52
N ILE A 89 -27.04 -27.68 -4.30
CA ILE A 89 -26.38 -28.80 -3.60
C ILE A 89 -27.37 -29.92 -3.32
N LEU A 90 -28.56 -29.60 -2.78
CA LEU A 90 -29.58 -30.60 -2.43
C LEU A 90 -30.18 -31.28 -3.67
N ASP A 91 -30.38 -30.53 -4.75
CA ASP A 91 -30.88 -31.11 -6.02
C ASP A 91 -29.83 -32.01 -6.66
N TYR A 92 -28.55 -31.63 -6.62
CA TYR A 92 -27.46 -32.48 -7.09
C TYR A 92 -27.39 -33.79 -6.26
N LEU A 93 -27.51 -33.71 -4.93
CA LEU A 93 -27.54 -34.85 -4.02
C LEU A 93 -28.65 -35.81 -4.38
N ARG A 94 -29.88 -35.30 -4.51
CA ARG A 94 -31.08 -36.11 -4.84
C ARG A 94 -31.00 -36.76 -6.22
N SER A 95 -30.65 -35.92 -7.23
CA SER A 95 -30.65 -36.36 -8.64
C SER A 95 -29.53 -37.36 -8.94
N ASN A 96 -28.38 -37.21 -8.31
CA ASN A 96 -27.23 -38.08 -8.54
C ASN A 96 -27.06 -39.18 -7.49
N LYS A 97 -27.86 -39.18 -6.43
CA LYS A 97 -27.80 -40.14 -5.31
C LYS A 97 -26.38 -40.24 -4.75
N VAL A 98 -25.83 -39.11 -4.35
CA VAL A 98 -24.49 -38.99 -3.73
C VAL A 98 -24.63 -38.43 -2.33
N ASN A 99 -23.61 -38.65 -1.48
CA ASN A 99 -23.58 -38.05 -0.14
C ASN A 99 -23.45 -36.53 -0.17
N ALA A 100 -23.73 -35.87 0.94
CA ALA A 100 -23.75 -34.43 1.09
C ALA A 100 -22.38 -33.78 0.77
N ALA A 101 -21.26 -34.40 1.19
CA ALA A 101 -19.92 -33.87 0.95
C ALA A 101 -19.55 -33.89 -0.53
N VAL A 102 -19.92 -34.95 -1.28
CA VAL A 102 -19.69 -35.02 -2.73
C VAL A 102 -20.55 -34.01 -3.47
N ALA A 103 -21.83 -33.83 -3.07
CA ALA A 103 -22.69 -32.82 -3.68
C ALA A 103 -22.16 -31.39 -3.46
N ALA A 104 -21.82 -31.05 -2.24
CA ALA A 104 -21.26 -29.76 -1.91
C ALA A 104 -19.96 -29.49 -2.68
N SER A 105 -19.00 -30.44 -2.68
CA SER A 105 -17.76 -30.32 -3.43
C SER A 105 -18.00 -30.05 -4.91
N LYS A 106 -18.94 -30.78 -5.51
CA LYS A 106 -19.21 -30.66 -6.95
C LYS A 106 -19.77 -29.30 -7.33
N ILE A 107 -20.72 -28.76 -6.58
CA ILE A 107 -21.33 -27.46 -6.85
C ILE A 107 -20.34 -26.33 -6.61
N ILE A 108 -19.60 -26.37 -5.48
CA ILE A 108 -18.55 -25.40 -5.16
C ILE A 108 -17.46 -25.38 -6.24
N ASP A 109 -16.97 -26.55 -6.68
CA ASP A 109 -15.96 -26.62 -7.76
C ASP A 109 -16.50 -26.04 -9.09
N GLN A 110 -17.80 -26.19 -9.37
CA GLN A 110 -18.42 -25.59 -10.55
C GLN A 110 -18.44 -24.06 -10.45
N GLN A 111 -18.85 -23.51 -9.31
CA GLN A 111 -18.88 -22.05 -9.09
C GLN A 111 -17.47 -21.45 -9.12
N VAL A 112 -16.51 -22.09 -8.45
CA VAL A 112 -15.09 -21.68 -8.47
C VAL A 112 -14.53 -21.67 -9.89
N THR A 113 -14.82 -22.72 -10.68
CA THR A 113 -14.35 -22.80 -12.07
C THR A 113 -14.94 -21.68 -12.91
N MET A 114 -16.26 -21.47 -12.80
CA MET A 114 -16.98 -20.43 -13.55
C MET A 114 -16.39 -19.03 -13.29
N LEU A 115 -16.15 -18.68 -12.03
CA LEU A 115 -15.57 -17.38 -11.66
C LEU A 115 -14.10 -17.24 -12.06
N SER A 116 -13.33 -18.34 -11.99
CA SER A 116 -11.91 -18.33 -12.36
C SER A 116 -11.66 -18.18 -13.86
N GLU A 117 -12.64 -18.55 -14.72
CA GLU A 117 -12.55 -18.41 -16.17
C GLU A 117 -12.88 -16.99 -16.66
N ILE A 118 -13.46 -16.15 -15.80
CA ILE A 118 -13.74 -14.75 -16.14
C ILE A 118 -12.42 -13.98 -16.04
N ASP A 119 -12.10 -13.17 -17.05
CA ASP A 119 -10.91 -12.34 -17.07
C ASP A 119 -11.11 -11.03 -16.28
N ASP A 120 -11.32 -11.19 -14.97
CA ASP A 120 -11.53 -10.13 -13.99
C ASP A 120 -10.85 -10.54 -12.68
N GLU A 121 -9.94 -9.72 -12.17
CA GLU A 121 -9.17 -10.04 -10.95
C GLU A 121 -10.05 -10.12 -9.69
N TYR A 122 -11.04 -9.26 -9.58
CA TYR A 122 -11.97 -9.26 -8.45
C TYR A 122 -12.79 -10.57 -8.39
N LEU A 123 -13.26 -11.04 -9.54
CA LEU A 123 -14.01 -12.32 -9.61
C LEU A 123 -13.11 -13.53 -9.37
N LYS A 124 -11.83 -13.47 -9.74
CA LYS A 124 -10.83 -14.49 -9.40
C LYS A 124 -10.55 -14.56 -7.90
N GLU A 125 -10.51 -13.42 -7.22
CA GLU A 125 -10.40 -13.37 -5.73
C GLU A 125 -11.64 -14.00 -5.09
N ARG A 126 -12.84 -13.66 -5.58
CA ARG A 126 -14.10 -14.27 -5.11
C ARG A 126 -14.14 -15.79 -5.28
N ALA A 127 -13.53 -16.32 -6.33
CA ALA A 127 -13.37 -17.77 -6.50
C ALA A 127 -12.55 -18.40 -5.36
N GLY A 128 -11.54 -17.68 -4.85
CA GLY A 128 -10.78 -18.07 -3.68
C GLY A 128 -11.61 -18.12 -2.40
N ASP A 129 -12.45 -17.11 -2.17
CA ASP A 129 -13.36 -17.05 -1.03
C ASP A 129 -14.38 -18.22 -1.05
N ILE A 130 -15.01 -18.48 -2.20
CA ILE A 130 -15.96 -19.60 -2.36
C ILE A 130 -15.27 -20.94 -2.08
N ARG A 131 -14.01 -21.09 -2.49
CA ARG A 131 -13.24 -22.33 -2.21
C ARG A 131 -12.95 -22.47 -0.72
N ASP A 132 -12.57 -21.39 -0.01
CA ASP A 132 -12.34 -21.42 1.44
C ASP A 132 -13.61 -21.82 2.21
N ILE A 133 -14.72 -21.15 1.90
CA ILE A 133 -16.03 -21.43 2.51
C ILE A 133 -16.48 -22.86 2.20
N GLY A 134 -16.32 -23.27 0.95
CA GLY A 134 -16.67 -24.61 0.50
C GLY A 134 -15.88 -25.72 1.19
N ASN A 135 -14.56 -25.52 1.33
CA ASN A 135 -13.71 -26.45 2.06
C ASN A 135 -14.12 -26.56 3.53
N ARG A 136 -14.47 -25.43 4.16
CA ARG A 136 -14.97 -25.41 5.54
C ARG A 136 -16.29 -26.18 5.67
N LEU A 137 -17.25 -25.94 4.77
CA LEU A 137 -18.52 -26.65 4.74
C LEU A 137 -18.31 -28.18 4.58
N ILE A 138 -17.49 -28.59 3.61
CA ILE A 138 -17.20 -29.99 3.33
C ILE A 138 -16.53 -30.68 4.52
N LYS A 139 -15.53 -30.02 5.14
CA LYS A 139 -14.86 -30.54 6.35
C LYS A 139 -15.87 -30.75 7.50
N ASN A 140 -16.77 -29.80 7.73
CA ASN A 140 -17.82 -29.93 8.74
C ASN A 140 -18.81 -31.04 8.42
N ILE A 141 -19.25 -31.20 7.17
CA ILE A 141 -20.12 -32.33 6.73
C ILE A 141 -19.43 -33.68 6.98
N LEU A 142 -18.10 -33.74 6.77
CA LEU A 142 -17.32 -34.96 6.99
C LEU A 142 -16.95 -35.18 8.47
N GLY A 143 -17.24 -34.24 9.36
CA GLY A 143 -16.82 -34.27 10.77
C GLY A 143 -15.30 -34.20 10.97
N MET A 144 -14.58 -33.60 10.02
CA MET A 144 -13.12 -33.40 10.12
C MET A 144 -12.80 -32.30 11.12
N TYR A 145 -11.68 -32.47 11.82
CA TYR A 145 -11.19 -31.44 12.74
C TYR A 145 -10.65 -30.24 11.95
N ILE A 146 -11.13 -29.06 12.25
CA ILE A 146 -10.61 -27.79 11.70
C ILE A 146 -9.75 -27.16 12.79
N VAL A 147 -8.48 -26.90 12.51
CA VAL A 147 -7.54 -26.27 13.45
C VAL A 147 -8.00 -24.84 13.71
N ASP A 148 -8.21 -24.50 14.99
CA ASP A 148 -8.44 -23.11 15.40
C ASP A 148 -7.08 -22.44 15.68
N LEU A 149 -6.66 -21.54 14.77
CA LEU A 149 -5.39 -20.82 14.89
C LEU A 149 -5.42 -19.74 15.99
N GLY A 150 -6.58 -19.44 16.54
CA GLY A 150 -6.72 -18.59 17.73
C GLY A 150 -6.35 -19.28 19.03
N ASP A 151 -6.34 -20.61 19.04
CA ASP A 151 -6.05 -21.41 20.25
C ASP A 151 -4.59 -21.91 20.32
N ILE A 152 -3.68 -21.26 19.59
CA ILE A 152 -2.24 -21.56 19.68
C ILE A 152 -1.72 -21.17 21.06
N GLN A 153 -1.19 -22.16 21.80
CA GLN A 153 -0.76 -21.97 23.20
C GLN A 153 0.74 -21.62 23.32
N GLU A 154 1.58 -22.11 22.41
CA GLU A 154 3.03 -21.88 22.44
C GLU A 154 3.45 -20.89 21.35
N GLU A 155 4.42 -20.04 21.67
CA GLU A 155 5.06 -19.16 20.69
C GLU A 155 5.68 -19.97 19.55
N SER A 156 5.26 -19.72 18.31
CA SER A 156 5.59 -20.57 17.17
C SER A 156 5.75 -19.76 15.87
N ILE A 157 6.58 -20.27 14.97
CA ILE A 157 6.61 -19.86 13.57
C ILE A 157 5.67 -20.79 12.80
N LEU A 158 4.65 -20.18 12.18
CA LEU A 158 3.65 -20.91 11.43
C LEU A 158 4.21 -21.30 10.06
N VAL A 159 4.10 -22.58 9.72
CA VAL A 159 4.53 -23.14 8.44
C VAL A 159 3.32 -23.76 7.76
N ALA A 160 2.96 -23.27 6.58
CA ALA A 160 1.79 -23.72 5.85
C ALA A 160 2.06 -23.85 4.35
N TYR A 161 1.22 -24.58 3.64
CA TYR A 161 1.24 -24.56 2.17
C TYR A 161 0.80 -23.18 1.65
N ASP A 162 -0.33 -22.68 2.16
CA ASP A 162 -0.82 -21.31 2.01
C ASP A 162 -1.66 -20.97 3.26
N LEU A 163 -2.05 -19.73 3.41
CA LEU A 163 -3.01 -19.29 4.44
C LEU A 163 -4.21 -18.62 3.79
N THR A 164 -5.39 -19.16 4.07
CA THR A 164 -6.65 -18.57 3.64
C THR A 164 -6.99 -17.29 4.43
N PRO A 165 -7.89 -16.43 3.92
CA PRO A 165 -8.38 -15.27 4.66
C PRO A 165 -8.93 -15.63 6.04
N SER A 166 -9.70 -16.72 6.13
CA SER A 166 -10.27 -17.16 7.40
C SER A 166 -9.24 -17.72 8.39
N GLU A 167 -8.15 -18.31 7.91
CA GLU A 167 -7.03 -18.74 8.75
C GLU A 167 -6.21 -17.58 9.26
N THR A 168 -5.87 -16.62 8.39
CA THR A 168 -5.08 -15.44 8.78
C THR A 168 -5.81 -14.55 9.80
N ALA A 169 -7.13 -14.42 9.69
CA ALA A 169 -7.93 -13.64 10.63
C ALA A 169 -8.05 -14.28 12.02
N GLN A 170 -7.79 -15.57 12.15
CA GLN A 170 -7.81 -16.30 13.42
C GLN A 170 -6.47 -16.27 14.17
N LEU A 171 -5.38 -15.78 13.54
CA LEU A 171 -4.05 -15.85 14.12
C LEU A 171 -3.97 -15.17 15.48
N ASN A 172 -3.51 -15.92 16.49
CA ASN A 172 -3.13 -15.34 17.78
C ASN A 172 -1.77 -14.63 17.65
N LEU A 173 -1.81 -13.31 17.42
CA LEU A 173 -0.62 -12.49 17.20
C LEU A 173 0.33 -12.41 18.40
N GLU A 174 -0.11 -12.79 19.60
CA GLU A 174 0.75 -12.90 20.77
C GLU A 174 1.59 -14.18 20.74
N LYS A 175 1.19 -15.16 19.95
CA LYS A 175 1.79 -16.50 19.89
C LYS A 175 2.43 -16.83 18.55
N VAL A 176 1.97 -16.22 17.46
CA VAL A 176 2.55 -16.40 16.12
C VAL A 176 3.68 -15.40 15.94
N LEU A 177 4.93 -15.89 15.92
CA LEU A 177 6.14 -15.08 15.80
C LEU A 177 6.50 -14.75 14.34
N GLY A 178 6.00 -15.51 13.39
CA GLY A 178 6.23 -15.32 11.96
C GLY A 178 5.54 -16.39 11.13
N VAL A 179 5.50 -16.17 9.81
CA VAL A 179 4.79 -17.04 8.86
C VAL A 179 5.72 -17.42 7.71
N VAL A 180 5.68 -18.70 7.31
CA VAL A 180 6.35 -19.22 6.12
C VAL A 180 5.38 -20.06 5.30
N THR A 181 5.29 -19.81 3.98
CA THR A 181 4.42 -20.58 3.10
C THR A 181 5.16 -21.15 1.88
N ASP A 182 4.63 -22.28 1.35
CA ASP A 182 5.15 -22.90 0.13
C ASP A 182 4.81 -22.08 -1.10
N ILE A 183 3.59 -21.56 -1.17
CA ILE A 183 3.14 -20.73 -2.28
C ILE A 183 2.90 -19.29 -1.83
N GLY A 184 2.61 -18.42 -2.78
CA GLY A 184 2.35 -17.01 -2.57
C GLY A 184 3.40 -16.11 -3.20
N GLY A 185 3.01 -14.87 -3.42
CA GLY A 185 3.85 -13.79 -3.96
C GLY A 185 3.72 -12.51 -3.12
N ARG A 186 4.36 -11.43 -3.55
CA ARG A 186 4.33 -10.14 -2.83
C ARG A 186 2.92 -9.57 -2.68
N THR A 187 2.01 -9.91 -3.58
CA THR A 187 0.62 -9.45 -3.62
C THR A 187 -0.35 -10.49 -3.07
N SER A 188 0.11 -11.66 -2.63
CA SER A 188 -0.76 -12.68 -2.04
C SER A 188 -1.44 -12.17 -0.77
N HIS A 189 -2.61 -12.73 -0.46
CA HIS A 189 -3.38 -12.41 0.75
C HIS A 189 -2.51 -12.54 2.01
N THR A 190 -1.77 -13.64 2.16
CA THR A 190 -0.83 -13.88 3.26
C THR A 190 0.20 -12.76 3.38
N SER A 191 0.75 -12.29 2.24
CA SER A 191 1.74 -11.19 2.24
C SER A 191 1.15 -9.85 2.65
N ILE A 192 -0.06 -9.53 2.18
CA ILE A 192 -0.78 -8.30 2.54
C ILE A 192 -1.08 -8.29 4.03
N MET A 193 -1.60 -9.40 4.56
CA MET A 193 -1.92 -9.55 5.97
C MET A 193 -0.68 -9.48 6.86
N ALA A 194 0.39 -10.19 6.51
CA ALA A 194 1.64 -10.17 7.28
C ALA A 194 2.21 -8.75 7.40
N ARG A 195 2.19 -7.96 6.31
CA ARG A 195 2.60 -6.55 6.35
C ARG A 195 1.68 -5.69 7.24
N SER A 196 0.37 -5.89 7.13
CA SER A 196 -0.60 -5.15 7.94
C SER A 196 -0.45 -5.41 9.44
N LEU A 197 -0.05 -6.63 9.80
CA LEU A 197 0.16 -7.08 11.18
C LEU A 197 1.61 -6.89 11.66
N GLU A 198 2.49 -6.34 10.83
CA GLU A 198 3.95 -6.23 11.06
C GLU A 198 4.60 -7.58 11.48
N LEU A 199 4.06 -8.70 10.98
CA LEU A 199 4.50 -10.05 11.29
C LEU A 199 5.56 -10.51 10.29
N PRO A 200 6.78 -10.92 10.71
CA PRO A 200 7.79 -11.42 9.80
C PRO A 200 7.27 -12.57 8.93
N ALA A 201 7.42 -12.46 7.60
CA ALA A 201 6.88 -13.48 6.70
C ALA A 201 7.72 -13.66 5.44
N ILE A 202 7.89 -14.93 5.04
CA ILE A 202 8.47 -15.38 3.78
C ILE A 202 7.46 -16.30 3.10
N VAL A 203 7.13 -16.03 1.84
CA VAL A 203 6.20 -16.83 1.03
C VAL A 203 6.92 -17.42 -0.19
N GLY A 204 6.27 -18.36 -0.90
CA GLY A 204 6.82 -18.90 -2.14
C GLY A 204 8.10 -19.72 -1.96
N THR A 205 8.23 -20.45 -0.85
CA THR A 205 9.38 -21.31 -0.58
C THR A 205 9.34 -22.63 -1.35
N ASN A 206 8.23 -22.95 -1.96
CA ASN A 206 7.87 -24.13 -2.75
C ASN A 206 7.74 -25.45 -1.96
N ASN A 207 8.47 -25.68 -0.89
CA ASN A 207 8.51 -26.98 -0.22
C ASN A 207 8.84 -26.93 1.28
N VAL A 208 8.60 -25.81 1.95
CA VAL A 208 8.90 -25.70 3.40
C VAL A 208 8.09 -26.69 4.22
N THR A 209 6.85 -26.96 3.84
CA THR A 209 5.96 -27.93 4.55
C THR A 209 6.45 -29.38 4.45
N GLU A 210 7.24 -29.72 3.44
CA GLU A 210 7.86 -31.03 3.28
C GLU A 210 9.15 -31.19 4.10
N LEU A 211 9.87 -30.08 4.29
CA LEU A 211 11.21 -30.06 4.90
C LEU A 211 11.20 -29.78 6.41
N VAL A 212 10.11 -29.19 6.92
CA VAL A 212 9.96 -28.81 8.32
C VAL A 212 8.92 -29.69 9.01
N ASN A 213 9.21 -30.08 10.24
CA ASN A 213 8.24 -30.77 11.10
C ASN A 213 7.86 -29.88 12.28
N THR A 214 6.64 -30.06 12.78
CA THR A 214 6.20 -29.40 14.01
C THR A 214 7.19 -29.70 15.14
N GLY A 215 7.67 -28.65 15.79
CA GLY A 215 8.68 -28.73 16.86
C GLY A 215 10.12 -28.49 16.41
N ASP A 216 10.42 -28.49 15.09
CA ASP A 216 11.72 -28.06 14.60
C ASP A 216 11.98 -26.60 14.99
N TYR A 217 13.23 -26.29 15.37
CA TYR A 217 13.58 -24.91 15.67
C TYR A 217 13.90 -24.14 14.38
N LEU A 218 13.22 -23.03 14.15
CA LEU A 218 13.39 -22.19 12.97
C LEU A 218 13.96 -20.83 13.33
N ILE A 219 14.73 -20.26 12.39
CA ILE A 219 14.93 -18.81 12.29
C ILE A 219 14.36 -18.38 10.95
N LEU A 220 13.40 -17.45 11.02
CA LEU A 220 12.83 -16.77 9.88
C LEU A 220 13.56 -15.43 9.71
N ASP A 221 14.48 -15.35 8.77
CA ASP A 221 15.21 -14.13 8.41
C ASP A 221 14.56 -13.51 7.16
N ALA A 222 13.50 -12.77 7.38
CA ALA A 222 12.80 -12.06 6.31
C ALA A 222 13.52 -10.77 5.85
N ILE A 223 14.69 -10.45 6.41
CA ILE A 223 15.55 -9.39 5.88
C ILE A 223 16.35 -9.91 4.69
N ASN A 224 16.91 -11.13 4.83
CA ASN A 224 17.72 -11.77 3.79
C ASN A 224 16.95 -12.83 2.98
N ASN A 225 15.62 -12.95 3.17
CA ASN A 225 14.74 -13.91 2.51
C ASN A 225 15.14 -15.38 2.74
N GLN A 226 15.53 -15.74 3.98
CA GLN A 226 16.03 -17.05 4.33
C GLN A 226 15.31 -17.65 5.53
N VAL A 227 15.07 -18.97 5.44
CA VAL A 227 14.55 -19.78 6.55
C VAL A 227 15.60 -20.80 6.93
N TYR A 228 16.05 -20.76 8.18
CA TYR A 228 17.00 -21.71 8.75
C TYR A 228 16.24 -22.77 9.54
N ILE A 229 16.46 -24.05 9.20
CA ILE A 229 15.84 -25.20 9.88
C ILE A 229 16.91 -25.80 10.79
N ASN A 230 16.61 -25.97 12.07
CA ASN A 230 17.50 -26.47 13.10
C ASN A 230 18.89 -25.83 13.00
N PRO A 231 19.00 -24.49 13.11
CA PRO A 231 20.24 -23.74 12.92
C PRO A 231 21.28 -24.10 13.95
N THR A 232 22.56 -23.91 13.58
CA THR A 232 23.69 -24.02 14.51
C THR A 232 23.68 -22.87 15.53
N GLN A 233 24.33 -23.07 16.68
CA GLN A 233 24.45 -22.02 17.69
C GLN A 233 25.09 -20.74 17.14
N SER A 234 26.06 -20.85 16.25
CA SER A 234 26.70 -19.70 15.60
C SER A 234 25.71 -18.87 14.75
N GLN A 235 24.84 -19.55 14.00
CA GLN A 235 23.79 -18.85 13.20
C GLN A 235 22.76 -18.17 14.10
N ILE A 236 22.37 -18.81 15.20
CA ILE A 236 21.48 -18.23 16.21
C ILE A 236 22.09 -16.95 16.79
N ASP A 237 23.36 -16.99 17.21
CA ASP A 237 24.04 -15.87 17.84
C ASP A 237 24.25 -14.69 16.86
N GLU A 238 24.59 -14.99 15.60
CA GLU A 238 24.72 -14.00 14.54
C GLU A 238 23.39 -13.27 14.26
N LEU A 239 22.30 -14.05 14.06
CA LEU A 239 21.01 -13.47 13.73
C LEU A 239 20.35 -12.78 14.94
N LYS A 240 20.58 -13.23 16.16
CA LYS A 240 20.18 -12.50 17.38
C LYS A 240 20.92 -11.18 17.51
N THR A 241 22.18 -11.13 17.14
CA THR A 241 22.95 -9.87 17.13
C THR A 241 22.39 -8.90 16.10
N LEU A 242 22.02 -9.40 14.92
CA LEU A 242 21.37 -8.60 13.87
C LEU A 242 19.99 -8.09 14.33
N GLU A 243 19.16 -8.96 14.90
CA GLU A 243 17.84 -8.58 15.43
C GLU A 243 17.96 -7.51 16.51
N ALA A 244 18.88 -7.69 17.48
CA ALA A 244 19.12 -6.71 18.53
C ALA A 244 19.56 -5.35 17.96
N LYS A 245 20.40 -5.33 16.92
CA LYS A 245 20.80 -4.11 16.21
C LYS A 245 19.59 -3.42 15.56
N ILE A 246 18.77 -4.18 14.84
CA ILE A 246 17.55 -3.64 14.18
C ILE A 246 16.56 -3.10 15.22
N SER A 247 16.35 -3.84 16.31
CA SER A 247 15.46 -3.42 17.40
C SER A 247 15.96 -2.16 18.09
N GLN A 248 17.26 -2.06 18.33
CA GLN A 248 17.89 -0.86 18.89
C GLN A 248 17.73 0.33 17.93
N GLU A 249 17.98 0.12 16.63
CA GLU A 249 17.79 1.16 15.62
C GLU A 249 16.33 1.64 15.57
N LYS A 250 15.36 0.71 15.57
CA LYS A 250 13.92 1.04 15.62
C LYS A 250 13.58 1.87 16.87
N ALA A 251 14.13 1.50 18.03
CA ALA A 251 13.93 2.23 19.26
C ALA A 251 14.58 3.64 19.26
N GLU A 252 15.73 3.80 18.62
CA GLU A 252 16.37 5.11 18.43
C GLU A 252 15.58 6.00 17.47
N LEU A 253 15.11 5.43 16.36
CA LEU A 253 14.27 6.13 15.39
C LEU A 253 12.94 6.59 16.02
N ALA A 254 12.33 5.79 16.87
CA ALA A 254 11.10 6.15 17.57
C ALA A 254 11.25 7.42 18.44
N LYS A 255 12.45 7.70 18.97
CA LYS A 255 12.74 8.93 19.74
C LYS A 255 12.71 10.20 18.89
N LEU A 256 12.79 10.06 17.56
CA LEU A 256 12.77 11.19 16.63
C LEU A 256 11.36 11.63 16.25
N LYS A 257 10.32 10.89 16.66
CA LYS A 257 8.93 11.15 16.31
C LYS A 257 8.55 12.63 16.46
N ASP A 258 8.78 13.19 17.64
CA ASP A 258 8.36 14.55 17.98
C ASP A 258 9.44 15.61 17.73
N LEU A 259 10.58 15.22 17.17
CA LEU A 259 11.67 16.12 16.89
C LEU A 259 11.56 16.70 15.47
N PRO A 260 11.76 18.00 15.27
CA PRO A 260 11.75 18.60 13.95
C PRO A 260 13.01 18.18 13.16
N ALA A 261 12.89 18.18 11.83
CA ALA A 261 13.99 17.90 10.91
C ALA A 261 14.88 19.15 10.76
N ILE A 262 15.87 19.28 11.63
CA ILE A 262 16.81 20.42 11.68
C ILE A 262 18.23 19.87 11.63
N THR A 263 19.05 20.41 10.72
CA THR A 263 20.47 20.06 10.59
C THR A 263 21.30 20.54 11.80
N LEU A 264 22.53 20.05 11.93
CA LEU A 264 23.43 20.44 13.03
C LEU A 264 23.74 21.94 13.06
N ASP A 265 23.75 22.60 11.92
CA ASP A 265 23.96 24.05 11.77
C ASP A 265 22.65 24.87 11.73
N GLY A 266 21.50 24.23 12.07
CA GLY A 266 20.23 24.90 12.32
C GLY A 266 19.33 25.13 11.09
N HIS A 267 19.62 24.54 9.94
CA HIS A 267 18.75 24.62 8.77
C HIS A 267 17.56 23.68 8.96
N LYS A 268 16.33 24.21 8.89
CA LYS A 268 15.09 23.45 9.05
C LYS A 268 14.52 23.08 7.70
N VAL A 269 14.05 21.84 7.58
CA VAL A 269 13.20 21.35 6.49
C VAL A 269 12.00 20.62 7.09
N ASP A 270 10.98 20.37 6.28
CA ASP A 270 9.82 19.59 6.71
C ASP A 270 9.91 18.16 6.14
N VAL A 271 9.75 17.15 7.00
CA VAL A 271 9.69 15.73 6.60
C VAL A 271 8.28 15.23 6.85
N VAL A 272 7.57 14.97 5.77
CA VAL A 272 6.14 14.75 5.73
C VAL A 272 5.81 13.42 5.05
N ALA A 273 4.54 12.99 5.12
CA ALA A 273 4.13 11.71 4.57
C ALA A 273 3.31 11.84 3.28
N ASN A 274 3.39 10.79 2.45
CA ASN A 274 2.45 10.51 1.36
C ASN A 274 1.33 9.62 1.90
N ILE A 275 0.09 9.94 1.59
CA ILE A 275 -1.09 9.15 1.97
C ILE A 275 -2.03 8.93 0.78
N GLY A 276 -2.85 7.89 0.86
CA GLY A 276 -3.96 7.61 -0.05
C GLY A 276 -5.32 7.74 0.64
N THR A 277 -5.39 7.45 1.95
CA THR A 277 -6.64 7.41 2.72
C THR A 277 -6.45 8.01 4.12
N ILE A 278 -7.56 8.27 4.81
CA ILE A 278 -7.57 8.73 6.21
C ILE A 278 -6.81 7.77 7.15
N ARG A 279 -6.80 6.46 6.87
CA ARG A 279 -6.11 5.45 7.68
C ARG A 279 -4.59 5.65 7.70
N ASP A 280 -4.04 6.14 6.61
CA ASP A 280 -2.59 6.39 6.51
C ASP A 280 -2.14 7.51 7.46
N CYS A 281 -3.07 8.38 7.89
CA CYS A 281 -2.77 9.47 8.83
C CYS A 281 -2.27 8.95 10.18
N GLU A 282 -2.80 7.82 10.67
CA GLU A 282 -2.30 7.20 11.91
C GLU A 282 -0.85 6.73 11.74
N GLY A 283 -0.54 6.10 10.61
CA GLY A 283 0.82 5.70 10.26
C GLY A 283 1.77 6.90 10.14
N ALA A 284 1.32 7.99 9.52
CA ALA A 284 2.08 9.23 9.41
C ALA A 284 2.38 9.84 10.79
N ASP A 285 1.38 9.91 11.66
CA ASP A 285 1.55 10.43 13.02
C ASP A 285 2.46 9.53 13.86
N ARG A 286 2.28 8.23 13.81
CA ARG A 286 3.10 7.24 14.54
C ARG A 286 4.58 7.36 14.18
N ASN A 287 4.89 7.60 12.91
CA ASN A 287 6.26 7.79 12.41
C ASN A 287 6.77 9.23 12.51
N GLY A 288 5.99 10.15 13.06
CA GLY A 288 6.42 11.53 13.31
C GLY A 288 6.50 12.41 12.06
N ALA A 289 5.64 12.19 11.07
CA ALA A 289 5.52 13.09 9.93
C ALA A 289 5.03 14.48 10.38
N GLU A 290 5.65 15.53 9.84
CA GLU A 290 5.37 16.93 10.22
C GLU A 290 4.17 17.49 9.45
N GLY A 291 3.58 16.72 8.52
CA GLY A 291 2.43 17.04 7.71
C GLY A 291 2.18 15.97 6.66
N ILE A 292 1.31 16.27 5.71
CA ILE A 292 1.05 15.47 4.51
C ILE A 292 1.49 16.28 3.29
N GLY A 293 2.55 15.84 2.62
CA GLY A 293 3.06 16.50 1.40
C GLY A 293 2.43 15.96 0.11
N LEU A 294 1.75 14.81 0.19
CA LEU A 294 0.95 14.27 -0.90
C LEU A 294 -0.24 13.47 -0.38
N TYR A 295 -1.43 14.02 -0.54
CA TYR A 295 -2.67 13.23 -0.46
C TYR A 295 -3.10 12.84 -1.87
N ARG A 296 -3.00 11.55 -2.18
CA ARG A 296 -3.41 10.96 -3.47
C ARG A 296 -4.91 10.76 -3.49
N THR A 297 -5.63 11.61 -4.18
CA THR A 297 -7.09 11.57 -4.20
C THR A 297 -7.68 10.51 -5.12
N GLU A 298 -6.89 9.93 -6.01
CA GLU A 298 -7.35 8.90 -6.96
C GLU A 298 -7.94 7.67 -6.28
N PHE A 299 -7.53 7.33 -5.05
CA PHE A 299 -8.14 6.23 -4.29
C PHE A 299 -9.64 6.41 -4.02
N LEU A 300 -10.12 7.67 -3.99
CA LEU A 300 -11.56 7.94 -3.89
C LEU A 300 -12.32 7.68 -5.20
N PHE A 301 -11.60 7.58 -6.30
CA PHE A 301 -12.17 7.35 -7.63
C PHE A 301 -12.07 5.88 -8.05
N MET A 302 -11.19 5.11 -7.42
CA MET A 302 -10.99 3.68 -7.70
C MET A 302 -12.04 2.84 -6.96
N ASP A 303 -12.20 1.57 -7.37
CA ASP A 303 -13.07 0.57 -6.75
C ASP A 303 -14.54 1.02 -6.60
N ARG A 304 -15.07 1.71 -7.63
CA ARG A 304 -16.42 2.26 -7.69
C ARG A 304 -17.02 2.10 -9.07
N GLU A 305 -18.35 2.21 -9.14
CA GLU A 305 -19.10 2.16 -10.40
C GLU A 305 -19.45 3.56 -10.96
N GLN A 306 -19.20 4.64 -10.20
CA GLN A 306 -19.54 6.03 -10.56
C GLN A 306 -18.59 7.03 -9.90
N LEU A 307 -18.51 8.23 -10.49
CA LEU A 307 -17.72 9.35 -9.95
C LEU A 307 -18.12 9.68 -8.50
N PRO A 308 -17.16 9.96 -7.60
CA PRO A 308 -17.45 10.43 -6.27
C PRO A 308 -18.13 11.81 -6.34
N THR A 309 -19.17 12.00 -5.57
CA THR A 309 -19.88 13.27 -5.44
C THR A 309 -19.02 14.33 -4.73
N GLU A 310 -19.38 15.63 -4.86
CA GLU A 310 -18.75 16.70 -4.08
C GLU A 310 -18.79 16.42 -2.57
N GLU A 311 -19.91 15.86 -2.08
CA GLU A 311 -20.09 15.61 -0.65
C GLU A 311 -19.21 14.47 -0.14
N GLU A 312 -19.13 13.36 -0.86
CA GLU A 312 -18.23 12.24 -0.51
C GLU A 312 -16.77 12.71 -0.47
N GLN A 313 -16.34 13.46 -1.48
CA GLN A 313 -14.99 14.02 -1.53
C GLN A 313 -14.75 15.01 -0.38
N PHE A 314 -15.70 15.88 -0.09
CA PHE A 314 -15.61 16.84 1.01
C PHE A 314 -15.44 16.16 2.37
N ILE A 315 -16.23 15.11 2.64
CA ILE A 315 -16.13 14.34 3.89
C ILE A 315 -14.75 13.74 4.02
N ALA A 316 -14.25 13.04 2.99
CA ALA A 316 -12.94 12.41 3.00
C ALA A 316 -11.79 13.41 3.20
N TYR A 317 -11.83 14.55 2.51
CA TYR A 317 -10.78 15.56 2.64
C TYR A 317 -10.81 16.25 3.99
N LYS A 318 -12.00 16.54 4.51
CA LYS A 318 -12.20 17.12 5.84
C LYS A 318 -11.63 16.20 6.94
N GLU A 319 -11.95 14.91 6.90
CA GLU A 319 -11.45 13.94 7.89
C GLU A 319 -9.92 13.92 7.94
N VAL A 320 -9.25 13.91 6.79
CA VAL A 320 -7.79 13.97 6.72
C VAL A 320 -7.25 15.27 7.30
N VAL A 321 -7.83 16.41 6.93
CA VAL A 321 -7.39 17.73 7.41
C VAL A 321 -7.57 17.86 8.92
N GLU A 322 -8.67 17.37 9.47
CA GLU A 322 -8.93 17.36 10.92
C GLU A 322 -7.96 16.42 11.66
N ALA A 323 -7.69 15.21 11.11
CA ALA A 323 -6.75 14.25 11.68
C ALA A 323 -5.32 14.82 11.75
N MET A 324 -4.93 15.69 10.81
CA MET A 324 -3.63 16.32 10.82
C MET A 324 -3.45 17.41 11.89
N ASN A 325 -4.49 17.79 12.60
CA ASN A 325 -4.45 18.64 13.79
C ASN A 325 -3.63 19.94 13.60
N GLY A 326 -3.92 20.68 12.51
CA GLY A 326 -3.27 21.95 12.17
C GLY A 326 -1.94 21.83 11.44
N ARG A 327 -1.43 20.63 11.17
CA ARG A 327 -0.31 20.38 10.25
C ARG A 327 -0.79 20.55 8.80
N LEU A 328 0.10 20.94 7.90
CA LEU A 328 -0.22 21.15 6.48
C LEU A 328 -0.56 19.81 5.82
N THR A 329 -1.62 19.85 5.02
CA THR A 329 -1.98 18.77 4.08
C THR A 329 -1.93 19.32 2.66
N VAL A 330 -1.08 18.75 1.79
CA VAL A 330 -1.05 19.05 0.37
C VAL A 330 -1.86 18.01 -0.38
N LEU A 331 -3.00 18.43 -0.93
CA LEU A 331 -3.90 17.57 -1.68
C LEU A 331 -3.62 17.69 -3.17
N ARG A 332 -3.35 16.59 -3.84
CA ARG A 332 -3.23 16.52 -5.30
C ARG A 332 -4.60 16.24 -5.91
N THR A 333 -5.00 17.02 -6.91
CA THR A 333 -6.19 16.70 -7.69
C THR A 333 -5.99 15.39 -8.45
N MET A 334 -7.10 14.79 -8.89
CA MET A 334 -7.16 13.49 -9.54
C MET A 334 -6.04 13.28 -10.57
N ASP A 335 -5.29 12.20 -10.43
CA ASP A 335 -4.27 11.75 -11.38
C ASP A 335 -4.65 10.36 -11.92
N ILE A 336 -5.65 10.32 -12.80
CA ILE A 336 -6.18 9.14 -13.49
C ILE A 336 -5.75 9.18 -14.95
N GLY A 337 -5.63 8.01 -15.57
CA GLY A 337 -5.05 7.80 -16.91
C GLY A 337 -3.64 7.21 -16.79
N GLY A 338 -3.03 6.88 -17.91
CA GLY A 338 -1.76 6.14 -17.91
C GLY A 338 -2.00 4.67 -17.57
N ASP A 339 -1.56 4.28 -16.38
CA ASP A 339 -1.71 2.92 -15.81
C ASP A 339 -2.97 2.75 -14.93
N LYS A 340 -3.72 3.85 -14.68
CA LYS A 340 -4.91 3.84 -13.83
C LYS A 340 -6.16 4.00 -14.68
N GLU A 341 -6.88 2.92 -14.87
CA GLU A 341 -8.16 2.93 -15.58
C GLU A 341 -9.33 3.02 -14.59
N LEU A 342 -10.39 3.73 -14.98
CA LEU A 342 -11.66 3.74 -14.27
C LEU A 342 -12.73 3.19 -15.22
N PRO A 343 -13.35 2.04 -14.91
CA PRO A 343 -14.31 1.38 -15.81
C PRO A 343 -15.50 2.26 -16.20
N TYR A 344 -15.89 3.18 -15.34
CA TYR A 344 -17.04 4.09 -15.55
C TYR A 344 -16.67 5.41 -16.24
N LEU A 345 -15.38 5.66 -16.51
CA LEU A 345 -14.90 6.90 -17.13
C LEU A 345 -14.47 6.63 -18.57
N ASP A 346 -15.09 5.89 -19.34
CA ASP A 346 -14.91 5.57 -20.78
C ASP A 346 -13.66 6.26 -21.40
N LEU A 347 -12.48 5.89 -20.88
CA LEU A 347 -11.20 6.43 -21.34
C LEU A 347 -10.80 5.75 -22.64
N PRO A 348 -10.36 6.50 -23.67
CA PRO A 348 -9.94 5.92 -24.94
C PRO A 348 -8.67 5.07 -24.74
N LYS A 349 -8.59 3.94 -25.43
CA LYS A 349 -7.33 3.20 -25.53
C LYS A 349 -6.31 4.00 -26.34
N GLU A 350 -5.23 4.36 -25.69
CA GLU A 350 -4.15 5.15 -26.29
C GLU A 350 -2.90 4.30 -26.54
N MET A 351 -2.13 4.65 -27.57
CA MET A 351 -0.87 3.94 -27.84
C MET A 351 0.24 4.28 -26.83
N ASN A 352 0.18 5.45 -26.23
CA ASN A 352 1.12 5.93 -25.21
C ASN A 352 0.35 6.56 -24.04
N PRO A 353 -0.30 5.78 -23.18
CA PRO A 353 -1.20 6.28 -22.14
C PRO A 353 -0.54 7.29 -21.19
N PHE A 354 0.75 7.11 -20.86
CA PHE A 354 1.47 8.05 -20.00
C PHE A 354 1.71 9.42 -20.65
N LEU A 355 1.68 9.51 -21.97
CA LEU A 355 1.78 10.77 -22.74
C LEU A 355 0.42 11.29 -23.20
N GLY A 356 -0.64 10.59 -22.87
CA GLY A 356 -1.98 10.83 -23.40
C GLY A 356 -2.89 11.69 -22.51
N TRP A 357 -4.16 11.37 -22.55
CA TRP A 357 -5.23 12.07 -21.84
C TRP A 357 -5.31 11.56 -20.40
N ARG A 358 -4.63 12.24 -19.48
CA ARG A 358 -4.55 11.90 -18.05
C ARG A 358 -4.56 13.15 -17.15
N ALA A 359 -4.87 12.95 -15.91
CA ALA A 359 -4.75 13.93 -14.82
C ALA A 359 -5.43 15.26 -15.16
N ILE A 360 -4.68 16.37 -15.09
CA ILE A 360 -5.22 17.72 -15.35
C ILE A 360 -5.79 17.86 -16.77
N ARG A 361 -5.32 17.11 -17.74
CA ARG A 361 -5.84 17.13 -19.11
C ARG A 361 -7.29 16.65 -19.16
N ILE A 362 -7.59 15.56 -18.43
CA ILE A 362 -8.98 15.09 -18.25
C ILE A 362 -9.79 16.15 -17.49
N ALA A 363 -9.25 16.66 -16.41
CA ALA A 363 -9.96 17.59 -15.54
C ALA A 363 -10.31 18.92 -16.25
N LEU A 364 -9.43 19.42 -17.11
CA LEU A 364 -9.68 20.62 -17.90
C LEU A 364 -10.74 20.40 -19.00
N ASP A 365 -10.83 19.21 -19.57
CA ASP A 365 -11.86 18.84 -20.56
C ASP A 365 -13.19 18.47 -19.89
N ARG A 366 -13.14 17.80 -18.72
CA ARG A 366 -14.29 17.30 -17.96
C ARG A 366 -14.50 18.18 -16.72
N ARG A 367 -14.98 19.40 -16.95
CA ARG A 367 -15.15 20.44 -15.91
C ARG A 367 -16.03 20.01 -14.75
N GLU A 368 -17.00 19.15 -15.00
CA GLU A 368 -17.86 18.61 -13.94
C GLU A 368 -17.06 17.85 -12.89
N ILE A 369 -16.01 17.11 -13.29
CA ILE A 369 -15.13 16.37 -12.37
C ILE A 369 -14.25 17.36 -11.59
N LEU A 370 -13.61 18.30 -12.32
CA LEU A 370 -12.74 19.31 -11.71
C LEU A 370 -13.50 20.19 -10.71
N ASN A 371 -14.68 20.67 -11.09
CA ASN A 371 -15.47 21.57 -10.25
C ASN A 371 -15.94 20.86 -8.97
N ALA A 372 -16.45 19.62 -9.07
CA ALA A 372 -16.85 18.85 -7.90
C ALA A 372 -15.67 18.65 -6.93
N GLN A 373 -14.48 18.28 -7.44
CA GLN A 373 -13.30 18.10 -6.63
C GLN A 373 -12.82 19.41 -5.99
N LEU A 374 -12.69 20.48 -6.76
CA LEU A 374 -12.22 21.77 -6.23
C LEU A 374 -13.21 22.40 -5.22
N ARG A 375 -14.52 22.24 -5.42
CA ARG A 375 -15.51 22.67 -4.42
C ARG A 375 -15.36 21.91 -3.12
N ALA A 376 -15.14 20.59 -3.19
CA ALA A 376 -14.88 19.75 -2.01
C ALA A 376 -13.58 20.18 -1.29
N VAL A 377 -12.50 20.43 -2.04
CA VAL A 377 -11.23 20.92 -1.50
C VAL A 377 -11.39 22.27 -0.80
N LEU A 378 -12.05 23.24 -1.46
CA LEU A 378 -12.29 24.56 -0.88
C LEU A 378 -13.11 24.45 0.41
N ARG A 379 -14.19 23.67 0.42
CA ARG A 379 -14.99 23.43 1.63
C ARG A 379 -14.17 22.80 2.76
N ALA A 380 -13.34 21.81 2.45
CA ALA A 380 -12.49 21.14 3.43
C ALA A 380 -11.42 22.08 4.02
N SER A 381 -10.96 23.07 3.28
CA SER A 381 -9.96 24.05 3.74
C SER A 381 -10.41 24.90 4.93
N ALA A 382 -11.72 24.96 5.22
CA ALA A 382 -12.26 25.62 6.41
C ALA A 382 -11.94 24.89 7.73
N PHE A 383 -11.49 23.63 7.67
CA PHE A 383 -11.32 22.75 8.84
C PHE A 383 -9.84 22.56 9.26
N GLY A 384 -8.89 23.14 8.54
CA GLY A 384 -7.48 23.11 8.88
C GLY A 384 -6.59 23.60 7.74
N LYS A 385 -5.28 23.36 7.84
CA LYS A 385 -4.31 23.83 6.83
C LYS A 385 -4.31 22.88 5.63
N LEU A 386 -4.90 23.34 4.54
CA LEU A 386 -4.98 22.61 3.28
C LEU A 386 -4.38 23.44 2.15
N ALA A 387 -3.56 22.78 1.32
CA ALA A 387 -3.09 23.32 0.04
C ALA A 387 -3.51 22.38 -1.09
N VAL A 388 -3.73 22.93 -2.28
CA VAL A 388 -4.08 22.14 -3.47
C VAL A 388 -2.95 22.20 -4.49
N MET A 389 -2.61 21.06 -5.09
CA MET A 389 -1.67 21.00 -6.22
C MET A 389 -2.25 20.25 -7.41
N PHE A 390 -1.84 20.66 -8.60
CA PHE A 390 -2.28 20.10 -9.87
C PHE A 390 -1.18 19.25 -10.50
N PRO A 391 -1.50 17.99 -10.89
CA PRO A 391 -0.56 17.10 -11.56
C PRO A 391 -0.43 17.43 -13.06
N MET A 392 0.64 16.96 -13.69
CA MET A 392 0.86 16.94 -15.15
C MET A 392 0.82 18.31 -15.83
N ILE A 393 1.12 19.38 -15.13
CA ILE A 393 1.20 20.74 -15.68
C ILE A 393 2.35 20.84 -16.70
N ILE A 394 2.11 21.52 -17.81
CA ILE A 394 3.10 21.80 -18.85
C ILE A 394 3.27 23.29 -19.18
N SER A 395 2.31 24.15 -18.77
CA SER A 395 2.28 25.56 -19.20
C SER A 395 1.73 26.51 -18.13
N VAL A 396 2.03 27.79 -18.31
CA VAL A 396 1.50 28.90 -17.49
C VAL A 396 -0.02 29.08 -17.75
N GLU A 397 -0.44 28.85 -18.96
CA GLU A 397 -1.84 28.99 -19.38
C GLU A 397 -2.74 28.04 -18.59
N GLU A 398 -2.33 26.79 -18.40
CA GLU A 398 -3.06 25.82 -17.58
C GLU A 398 -3.24 26.34 -16.13
N ILE A 399 -2.19 26.89 -15.53
CA ILE A 399 -2.26 27.43 -14.16
C ILE A 399 -3.22 28.61 -14.08
N ARG A 400 -3.17 29.52 -15.04
CA ARG A 400 -4.06 30.69 -15.08
C ARG A 400 -5.52 30.27 -15.24
N GLU A 401 -5.77 29.28 -16.08
CA GLU A 401 -7.10 28.71 -16.27
C GLU A 401 -7.62 28.06 -14.97
N LEU A 402 -6.80 27.27 -14.29
CA LEU A 402 -7.14 26.64 -13.01
C LEU A 402 -7.42 27.66 -11.90
N LYS A 403 -6.61 28.72 -11.81
CA LYS A 403 -6.85 29.82 -10.86
C LYS A 403 -8.16 30.55 -11.15
N ALA A 404 -8.49 30.77 -12.41
CA ALA A 404 -9.78 31.36 -12.80
C ALA A 404 -10.97 30.48 -12.39
N VAL A 405 -10.83 29.15 -12.52
CA VAL A 405 -11.84 28.19 -12.04
C VAL A 405 -11.97 28.28 -10.52
N ILE A 406 -10.86 28.26 -9.77
CA ILE A 406 -10.88 28.38 -8.31
C ILE A 406 -11.60 29.65 -7.87
N GLU A 407 -11.30 30.81 -8.46
CA GLU A 407 -11.96 32.07 -8.09
C GLU A 407 -13.46 32.07 -8.42
N THR A 408 -13.86 31.44 -9.52
CA THR A 408 -15.28 31.23 -9.84
C THR A 408 -15.98 30.39 -8.77
N LEU A 409 -15.39 29.27 -8.38
CA LEU A 409 -15.95 28.37 -7.37
C LEU A 409 -15.98 29.01 -5.97
N LYS A 410 -14.96 29.82 -5.61
CA LYS A 410 -14.99 30.63 -4.38
C LYS A 410 -16.17 31.60 -4.37
N ALA A 411 -16.46 32.26 -5.51
CA ALA A 411 -17.60 33.16 -5.62
C ALA A 411 -18.94 32.42 -5.44
N GLU A 412 -19.07 31.24 -6.02
CA GLU A 412 -20.25 30.37 -5.83
C GLU A 412 -20.43 29.97 -4.37
N LEU A 413 -19.37 29.45 -3.72
CA LEU A 413 -19.40 29.02 -2.31
C LEU A 413 -19.75 30.17 -1.36
N ARG A 414 -19.25 31.41 -1.63
CA ARG A 414 -19.66 32.62 -0.87
C ARG A 414 -21.15 32.90 -1.03
N ALA A 415 -21.67 32.80 -2.26
CA ALA A 415 -23.11 33.02 -2.52
C ALA A 415 -23.97 31.96 -1.83
N GLU A 416 -23.47 30.73 -1.67
CA GLU A 416 -24.12 29.64 -0.95
C GLU A 416 -23.93 29.74 0.59
N GLY A 417 -23.11 30.66 1.08
CA GLY A 417 -22.81 30.81 2.50
C GLY A 417 -21.93 29.67 3.09
N LYS A 418 -21.20 28.95 2.24
CA LYS A 418 -20.29 27.89 2.65
C LYS A 418 -18.92 28.45 3.01
N ALA A 419 -18.37 28.03 4.15
CA ALA A 419 -17.06 28.46 4.61
C ALA A 419 -15.93 27.76 3.83
N PHE A 420 -14.84 28.48 3.60
CA PHE A 420 -13.59 27.99 3.02
C PHE A 420 -12.44 28.95 3.35
N ASP A 421 -11.19 28.50 3.15
CA ASP A 421 -10.03 29.37 3.28
C ASP A 421 -9.85 30.24 2.02
N GLU A 422 -10.00 31.56 2.19
CA GLU A 422 -9.81 32.52 1.09
C GLU A 422 -8.39 32.53 0.54
N HIS A 423 -7.41 32.12 1.36
CA HIS A 423 -5.98 32.16 1.08
C HIS A 423 -5.38 30.78 0.88
N ILE A 424 -6.21 29.78 0.53
CA ILE A 424 -5.70 28.43 0.25
C ILE A 424 -4.54 28.50 -0.75
N GLN A 425 -3.43 27.85 -0.40
CA GLN A 425 -2.26 27.79 -1.28
C GLN A 425 -2.54 26.92 -2.50
N VAL A 426 -2.12 27.41 -3.66
CA VAL A 426 -2.23 26.71 -4.95
C VAL A 426 -0.85 26.43 -5.50
N GLY A 427 -0.51 25.16 -5.61
CA GLY A 427 0.75 24.69 -6.15
C GLY A 427 0.58 23.77 -7.37
N VAL A 428 1.70 23.37 -7.93
CA VAL A 428 1.74 22.41 -9.04
C VAL A 428 2.74 21.31 -8.76
N MET A 429 2.44 20.12 -9.26
CA MET A 429 3.39 19.04 -9.31
C MET A 429 4.29 19.24 -10.53
N VAL A 430 5.58 19.43 -10.29
CA VAL A 430 6.58 19.54 -11.35
C VAL A 430 7.10 18.14 -11.66
N GLU A 431 6.50 17.54 -12.64
CA GLU A 431 6.77 16.14 -13.03
C GLU A 431 6.92 15.95 -14.54
N THR A 432 6.72 17.02 -15.31
CA THR A 432 7.03 17.04 -16.75
C THR A 432 8.31 17.86 -16.98
N PRO A 433 9.17 17.46 -17.92
CA PRO A 433 10.34 18.27 -18.31
C PRO A 433 9.94 19.68 -18.76
N SER A 434 8.78 19.84 -19.38
CA SER A 434 8.24 21.17 -19.76
C SER A 434 8.06 22.07 -18.53
N ALA A 435 7.43 21.58 -17.47
CA ALA A 435 7.25 22.33 -16.23
C ALA A 435 8.60 22.67 -15.59
N ALA A 436 9.52 21.70 -15.53
CA ALA A 436 10.84 21.90 -14.94
C ALA A 436 11.64 22.97 -15.68
N VAL A 437 11.68 22.94 -17.01
CA VAL A 437 12.39 23.94 -17.84
C VAL A 437 11.74 25.34 -17.72
N ASN A 438 10.42 25.38 -17.61
CA ASN A 438 9.65 26.63 -17.47
C ASN A 438 9.43 27.09 -16.01
N ALA A 439 10.04 26.44 -15.03
CA ALA A 439 9.80 26.67 -13.61
C ALA A 439 9.88 28.15 -13.20
N LYS A 440 10.82 28.93 -13.78
CA LYS A 440 10.95 30.37 -13.52
C LYS A 440 9.71 31.22 -13.90
N PHE A 441 8.89 30.72 -14.84
CA PHE A 441 7.65 31.40 -15.22
C PHE A 441 6.48 30.88 -14.39
N LEU A 442 6.47 29.57 -14.11
CA LEU A 442 5.44 28.93 -13.29
C LEU A 442 5.50 29.41 -11.83
N ALA A 443 6.70 29.60 -11.26
CA ALA A 443 6.90 30.07 -9.89
C ALA A 443 6.23 31.44 -9.60
N LYS A 444 6.04 32.27 -10.60
CA LYS A 444 5.33 33.55 -10.48
C LYS A 444 3.82 33.41 -10.32
N GLU A 445 3.28 32.28 -10.71
CA GLU A 445 1.84 32.03 -10.76
C GLU A 445 1.34 31.18 -9.59
N VAL A 446 2.23 30.48 -8.88
CA VAL A 446 1.86 29.53 -7.82
C VAL A 446 2.45 29.91 -6.47
N ASP A 447 1.98 29.26 -5.41
CA ASP A 447 2.46 29.47 -4.05
C ASP A 447 3.60 28.50 -3.69
N PHE A 448 3.67 27.33 -4.33
CA PHE A 448 4.70 26.34 -4.12
C PHE A 448 4.83 25.37 -5.31
N PHE A 449 5.94 24.62 -5.30
CA PHE A 449 6.13 23.45 -6.15
C PHE A 449 6.22 22.17 -5.31
N SER A 450 5.79 21.06 -5.88
CA SER A 450 6.09 19.72 -5.40
C SER A 450 6.67 18.90 -6.57
N ILE A 451 7.87 18.37 -6.43
CA ILE A 451 8.53 17.65 -7.51
C ILE A 451 8.09 16.20 -7.51
N GLY A 452 7.45 15.77 -8.60
CA GLY A 452 7.05 14.38 -8.84
C GLY A 452 8.17 13.62 -9.55
N THR A 453 9.18 13.14 -8.82
CA THR A 453 10.39 12.56 -9.42
C THR A 453 10.14 11.30 -10.21
N ASN A 454 9.07 10.54 -9.92
CA ASN A 454 8.77 9.32 -10.65
C ASN A 454 8.47 9.61 -12.12
N ASP A 455 7.53 10.50 -12.40
CA ASP A 455 7.16 10.89 -13.75
C ASP A 455 8.22 11.80 -14.38
N LEU A 456 8.81 12.73 -13.60
CA LEU A 456 9.90 13.58 -14.11
C LEU A 456 11.06 12.74 -14.63
N THR A 457 11.46 11.68 -13.93
CA THR A 457 12.52 10.77 -14.37
C THR A 457 12.12 10.02 -15.63
N GLN A 458 10.91 9.42 -15.62
CA GLN A 458 10.36 8.68 -16.75
C GLN A 458 10.35 9.53 -18.03
N TYR A 459 9.84 10.74 -17.95
CA TYR A 459 9.74 11.63 -19.11
C TYR A 459 11.08 12.23 -19.53
N THR A 460 11.96 12.54 -18.58
CA THR A 460 13.30 13.08 -18.89
C THR A 460 14.17 12.05 -19.58
N LEU A 461 14.11 10.79 -19.13
CA LEU A 461 14.90 9.70 -19.70
C LEU A 461 14.21 8.99 -20.88
N ALA A 462 12.91 9.30 -21.12
CA ALA A 462 12.06 8.59 -22.08
C ALA A 462 12.03 7.06 -21.83
N VAL A 463 11.94 6.66 -20.57
CA VAL A 463 11.95 5.27 -20.11
C VAL A 463 10.67 4.98 -19.34
N ASP A 464 9.91 4.00 -19.81
CA ASP A 464 8.77 3.48 -19.05
C ASP A 464 9.26 2.62 -17.88
N ARG A 465 9.01 3.08 -16.66
CA ARG A 465 9.40 2.38 -15.42
C ARG A 465 8.67 1.05 -15.22
N GLY A 466 7.51 0.87 -15.85
CA GLY A 466 6.72 -0.37 -15.82
C GLY A 466 7.20 -1.42 -16.81
N ASN A 467 8.08 -1.07 -17.77
CA ASN A 467 8.60 -1.99 -18.75
C ASN A 467 9.84 -2.72 -18.22
N GLU A 468 9.69 -3.99 -17.87
CA GLU A 468 10.74 -4.82 -17.26
C GLU A 468 12.03 -4.90 -18.11
N LEU A 469 11.92 -4.81 -19.45
CA LEU A 469 13.07 -4.91 -20.36
C LEU A 469 13.99 -3.69 -20.28
N ILE A 470 13.46 -2.52 -19.96
CA ILE A 470 14.20 -1.26 -19.97
C ILE A 470 14.19 -0.52 -18.62
N SER A 471 13.52 -1.07 -17.60
CA SER A 471 13.44 -0.46 -16.26
C SER A 471 14.82 -0.18 -15.65
N HIS A 472 15.84 -0.96 -16.04
CA HIS A 472 17.24 -0.74 -15.61
C HIS A 472 17.83 0.60 -16.10
N LEU A 473 17.22 1.25 -17.10
CA LEU A 473 17.60 2.58 -17.56
C LEU A 473 16.96 3.70 -16.73
N TYR A 474 15.92 3.36 -15.95
CA TYR A 474 15.27 4.31 -15.06
C TYR A 474 16.13 4.52 -13.81
N ASN A 475 16.81 5.67 -13.75
CA ASN A 475 17.62 6.05 -12.59
C ASN A 475 17.42 7.54 -12.29
N PRO A 476 16.77 7.92 -11.17
CA PRO A 476 16.54 9.31 -10.79
C PRO A 476 17.83 10.06 -10.38
N MET A 477 18.96 9.36 -10.18
CA MET A 477 20.26 9.95 -9.90
C MET A 477 21.00 10.41 -11.17
N GLN A 478 20.39 10.27 -12.36
CA GLN A 478 20.99 10.80 -13.58
C GLN A 478 21.21 12.31 -13.51
N PRO A 479 22.37 12.82 -13.99
CA PRO A 479 22.69 14.25 -13.98
C PRO A 479 21.61 15.13 -14.62
N SER A 480 20.95 14.65 -15.67
CA SER A 480 19.84 15.35 -16.33
C SER A 480 18.64 15.56 -15.43
N VAL A 481 18.28 14.55 -14.61
CA VAL A 481 17.16 14.61 -13.66
C VAL A 481 17.53 15.53 -12.49
N LEU A 482 18.71 15.34 -11.88
CA LEU A 482 19.19 16.16 -10.77
C LEU A 482 19.36 17.64 -11.19
N GLY A 483 19.79 17.88 -12.43
CA GLY A 483 19.88 19.24 -12.98
C GLY A 483 18.52 19.93 -13.09
N LEU A 484 17.48 19.21 -13.52
CA LEU A 484 16.11 19.73 -13.56
C LEU A 484 15.56 19.99 -12.14
N ILE A 485 15.79 19.07 -11.20
CA ILE A 485 15.41 19.26 -9.79
C ILE A 485 16.02 20.54 -9.24
N LYS A 486 17.34 20.74 -9.41
CA LYS A 486 18.03 21.95 -8.96
C LYS A 486 17.47 23.21 -9.61
N GLN A 487 17.20 23.18 -10.91
CA GLN A 487 16.61 24.30 -11.63
C GLN A 487 15.22 24.68 -11.08
N VAL A 488 14.39 23.70 -10.73
CA VAL A 488 13.06 23.91 -10.15
C VAL A 488 13.17 24.58 -8.78
N ILE A 489 14.04 24.06 -7.90
CA ILE A 489 14.26 24.63 -6.56
C ILE A 489 14.76 26.08 -6.67
N ASP A 490 15.75 26.35 -7.51
CA ASP A 490 16.28 27.69 -7.69
C ASP A 490 15.25 28.69 -8.22
N ALA A 491 14.42 28.24 -9.17
CA ALA A 491 13.36 29.07 -9.75
C ALA A 491 12.27 29.42 -8.71
N SER A 492 11.93 28.48 -7.85
CA SER A 492 10.99 28.66 -6.75
C SER A 492 11.52 29.67 -5.72
N HIS A 493 12.74 29.45 -5.26
CA HIS A 493 13.38 30.31 -4.27
C HIS A 493 13.62 31.73 -4.76
N ALA A 494 13.89 31.91 -6.07
CA ALA A 494 14.01 33.25 -6.67
C ALA A 494 12.73 34.09 -6.57
N GLU A 495 11.56 33.44 -6.48
CA GLU A 495 10.26 34.09 -6.28
C GLU A 495 9.79 34.02 -4.80
N GLY A 496 10.66 33.60 -3.88
CA GLY A 496 10.33 33.48 -2.44
C GLY A 496 9.31 32.38 -2.14
N LYS A 497 9.27 31.33 -2.97
CA LYS A 497 8.35 30.18 -2.83
C LYS A 497 9.11 28.98 -2.30
N TRP A 498 8.40 28.05 -1.66
CA TRP A 498 8.96 26.80 -1.20
C TRP A 498 8.79 25.66 -2.24
N THR A 499 9.66 24.69 -2.16
CA THR A 499 9.62 23.50 -3.01
C THR A 499 9.66 22.22 -2.18
N GLY A 500 8.62 21.39 -2.33
CA GLY A 500 8.59 20.03 -1.82
C GLY A 500 8.95 19.00 -2.89
N MET A 501 9.09 17.76 -2.46
CA MET A 501 9.24 16.59 -3.34
C MET A 501 8.42 15.44 -2.78
N CYS A 502 7.59 14.82 -3.61
CA CYS A 502 6.71 13.71 -3.21
C CYS A 502 6.94 12.41 -4.01
N GLY A 503 7.87 12.42 -4.94
CA GLY A 503 8.33 11.20 -5.61
C GLY A 503 9.17 10.31 -4.68
N GLU A 504 9.38 9.07 -5.09
CA GLU A 504 10.10 8.08 -4.27
C GLU A 504 11.51 8.51 -3.88
N LEU A 505 12.15 9.35 -4.68
CA LEU A 505 13.49 9.88 -4.41
C LEU A 505 13.56 10.67 -3.08
N ALA A 506 12.45 11.29 -2.64
CA ALA A 506 12.42 12.03 -1.37
C ALA A 506 12.62 11.12 -0.14
N GLY A 507 12.26 9.84 -0.26
CA GLY A 507 12.45 8.82 0.78
C GLY A 507 13.70 7.95 0.61
N ASP A 508 14.53 8.23 -0.39
CA ASP A 508 15.81 7.52 -0.60
C ASP A 508 16.92 8.18 0.26
N GLU A 509 17.43 7.42 1.22
CA GLU A 509 18.49 7.88 2.13
C GLU A 509 19.74 8.37 1.37
N ARG A 510 20.07 7.77 0.22
CA ARG A 510 21.22 8.17 -0.61
C ARG A 510 21.00 9.53 -1.28
N ALA A 511 19.76 9.84 -1.65
CA ALA A 511 19.42 11.11 -2.28
C ALA A 511 19.21 12.24 -1.28
N THR A 512 18.87 11.93 -0.04
CA THR A 512 18.48 12.92 0.99
C THR A 512 19.50 14.06 1.13
N LEU A 513 20.80 13.73 1.20
CA LEU A 513 21.85 14.74 1.39
C LEU A 513 22.03 15.64 0.16
N LEU A 514 21.85 15.09 -1.05
CA LEU A 514 21.87 15.88 -2.27
C LEU A 514 20.69 16.84 -2.33
N LEU A 515 19.48 16.32 -2.06
CA LEU A 515 18.25 17.11 -2.09
C LEU A 515 18.27 18.21 -1.03
N LEU A 516 18.72 17.89 0.17
CA LEU A 516 18.96 18.86 1.24
C LEU A 516 19.94 19.95 0.78
N GLY A 517 21.09 19.55 0.24
CA GLY A 517 22.13 20.49 -0.24
C GLY A 517 21.71 21.30 -1.47
N MET A 518 20.77 20.81 -2.28
CA MET A 518 20.14 21.57 -3.37
C MET A 518 19.18 22.64 -2.85
N GLY A 519 18.74 22.52 -1.59
CA GLY A 519 17.84 23.45 -0.93
C GLY A 519 16.37 23.02 -0.97
N LEU A 520 16.09 21.73 -1.02
CA LEU A 520 14.72 21.22 -0.93
C LEU A 520 14.12 21.55 0.44
N ASP A 521 12.92 22.13 0.48
CA ASP A 521 12.26 22.59 1.70
C ASP A 521 11.41 21.50 2.37
N GLU A 522 10.78 20.62 1.57
CA GLU A 522 9.88 19.57 2.07
C GLU A 522 10.19 18.21 1.42
N PHE A 523 10.34 17.20 2.26
CA PHE A 523 10.58 15.81 1.87
C PHE A 523 9.33 14.97 2.18
N SER A 524 8.56 14.57 1.15
CA SER A 524 7.34 13.80 1.30
C SER A 524 7.51 12.36 0.81
N MET A 525 7.24 11.39 1.69
CA MET A 525 7.57 9.98 1.47
C MET A 525 6.56 9.04 2.12
N SER A 526 6.74 7.74 1.94
CA SER A 526 6.04 6.76 2.76
C SER A 526 6.35 6.98 4.24
N ALA A 527 5.33 6.92 5.10
CA ALA A 527 5.43 7.19 6.54
C ALA A 527 6.58 6.41 7.22
N ILE A 528 6.82 5.18 6.80
CA ILE A 528 7.86 4.31 7.36
C ILE A 528 9.28 4.84 7.13
N SER A 529 9.50 5.65 6.11
CA SER A 529 10.81 6.26 5.79
C SER A 529 11.09 7.52 6.60
N VAL A 530 10.07 8.19 7.12
CA VAL A 530 10.17 9.48 7.83
C VAL A 530 11.23 9.47 8.94
N PRO A 531 11.28 8.49 9.87
CA PRO A 531 12.24 8.52 10.97
C PRO A 531 13.69 8.43 10.50
N ARG A 532 13.97 7.66 9.44
CA ARG A 532 15.33 7.50 8.90
C ARG A 532 15.81 8.76 8.21
N ILE A 533 14.96 9.39 7.41
CA ILE A 533 15.28 10.65 6.76
C ILE A 533 15.48 11.77 7.79
N LYS A 534 14.64 11.85 8.83
CA LYS A 534 14.86 12.76 9.95
C LYS A 534 16.19 12.51 10.65
N LYS A 535 16.55 11.25 10.91
CA LYS A 535 17.84 10.88 11.51
C LYS A 535 19.00 11.41 10.68
N LEU A 536 18.96 11.18 9.37
CA LEU A 536 20.02 11.60 8.46
C LEU A 536 20.17 13.12 8.42
N ILE A 537 19.08 13.87 8.25
CA ILE A 537 19.07 15.33 8.24
C ILE A 537 19.62 15.91 9.56
N ARG A 538 19.24 15.34 10.69
CA ARG A 538 19.65 15.80 12.02
C ARG A 538 21.13 15.53 12.36
N ASN A 539 21.80 14.70 11.59
CA ASN A 539 23.20 14.33 11.81
C ASN A 539 24.18 14.94 10.78
N VAL A 540 23.74 15.89 9.95
CA VAL A 540 24.55 16.55 8.94
C VAL A 540 24.48 18.08 9.09
N ASN A 541 25.53 18.79 8.66
CA ASN A 541 25.45 20.23 8.45
C ASN A 541 24.89 20.53 7.06
N PHE A 542 24.04 21.52 6.95
CA PHE A 542 23.51 21.97 5.66
C PHE A 542 24.61 22.41 4.70
N GLN A 543 25.67 23.10 5.23
CA GLN A 543 26.78 23.55 4.39
C GLN A 543 27.57 22.39 3.78
N ASP A 544 27.73 21.29 4.51
CA ASP A 544 28.41 20.09 4.00
C ASP A 544 27.55 19.39 2.92
N ALA A 545 26.24 19.27 3.16
CA ALA A 545 25.29 18.75 2.18
C ALA A 545 25.28 19.63 0.91
N LYS A 546 25.37 20.95 1.05
CA LYS A 546 25.43 21.89 -0.08
C LYS A 546 26.72 21.74 -0.89
N ALA A 547 27.85 21.51 -0.22
CA ALA A 547 29.11 21.23 -0.90
C ALA A 547 29.05 19.92 -1.69
N LEU A 548 28.47 18.86 -1.08
CA LEU A 548 28.23 17.57 -1.72
C LEU A 548 27.34 17.72 -2.96
N ALA A 549 26.19 18.41 -2.84
CA ALA A 549 25.26 18.61 -3.95
C ALA A 549 25.92 19.38 -5.12
N ASN A 550 26.68 20.43 -4.82
CA ASN A 550 27.39 21.17 -5.85
C ASN A 550 28.45 20.31 -6.57
N ALA A 551 29.16 19.44 -5.86
CA ALA A 551 30.12 18.52 -6.46
C ALA A 551 29.41 17.44 -7.31
N ALA A 552 28.28 16.90 -6.84
CA ALA A 552 27.49 15.91 -7.55
C ALA A 552 26.93 16.45 -8.88
N LEU A 553 26.47 17.70 -8.90
CA LEU A 553 25.97 18.37 -10.12
C LEU A 553 27.04 18.60 -11.19
N GLN A 554 28.33 18.42 -10.89
CA GLN A 554 29.42 18.47 -11.85
C GLN A 554 29.80 17.09 -12.39
N LYS A 555 29.22 16.03 -11.87
CA LYS A 555 29.51 14.65 -12.31
C LYS A 555 28.74 14.31 -13.58
N PRO A 556 29.38 13.64 -14.56
CA PRO A 556 28.74 13.30 -15.82
C PRO A 556 27.89 12.02 -15.78
N THR A 557 27.99 11.19 -14.73
CA THR A 557 27.30 9.90 -14.63
C THR A 557 26.66 9.69 -13.27
N ALA A 558 25.57 8.92 -13.24
CA ALA A 558 24.91 8.51 -12.00
C ALA A 558 25.86 7.72 -11.09
N SER A 559 26.65 6.81 -11.62
CA SER A 559 27.61 6.01 -10.83
C SER A 559 28.66 6.88 -10.11
N GLU A 560 29.15 7.94 -10.75
CA GLU A 560 30.10 8.87 -10.09
C GLU A 560 29.41 9.70 -9.01
N ILE A 561 28.12 9.99 -9.18
CA ILE A 561 27.32 10.68 -8.15
C ILE A 561 27.09 9.74 -6.97
N GLU A 562 26.67 8.51 -7.21
CA GLU A 562 26.44 7.50 -6.18
C GLU A 562 27.72 7.20 -5.39
N GLN A 563 28.85 7.06 -6.08
CA GLN A 563 30.15 6.90 -5.41
C GLN A 563 30.49 8.09 -4.52
N LEU A 564 30.29 9.31 -4.99
CA LEU A 564 30.54 10.52 -4.20
C LEU A 564 29.68 10.57 -2.92
N ILE A 565 28.42 10.10 -2.99
CA ILE A 565 27.53 10.01 -1.84
C ILE A 565 28.04 8.95 -0.86
N GLU A 566 28.42 7.78 -1.33
CA GLU A 566 28.94 6.68 -0.49
C GLU A 566 30.20 7.11 0.25
N GLU A 567 31.13 7.77 -0.44
CA GLU A 567 32.35 8.34 0.17
C GLU A 567 32.00 9.34 1.28
N PHE A 568 31.06 10.25 1.01
CA PHE A 568 30.63 11.25 1.99
C PHE A 568 29.94 10.62 3.22
N LEU A 569 29.05 9.63 3.01
CA LEU A 569 28.37 8.91 4.10
C LEU A 569 29.39 8.17 4.99
N ALA A 570 30.39 7.52 4.37
CA ALA A 570 31.42 6.81 5.09
C ALA A 570 32.33 7.74 5.92
N GLU A 571 32.76 8.88 5.33
CA GLU A 571 33.61 9.86 6.01
C GLU A 571 32.92 10.52 7.20
N ASN A 572 31.59 10.67 7.16
CA ASN A 572 30.81 11.32 8.21
C ASN A 572 30.12 10.34 9.16
N ALA A 573 30.36 9.04 9.04
CA ALA A 573 29.76 7.97 9.85
C ALA A 573 28.20 8.03 9.84
N LEU A 574 27.63 8.29 8.67
CA LEU A 574 26.20 8.41 8.46
C LEU A 574 25.57 7.14 7.85
N ASN A 575 26.32 6.04 7.78
CA ASN A 575 25.90 4.74 7.27
C ASN A 575 24.96 3.98 8.21
#